data_e939c11032859c1634a2ac7b09a00e5b
#
_entry.id   e939c11032859c1634a2ac7b09a00e5b
#
_cell.length_a   1.000
_cell.length_b   1.000
_cell.length_c   1.000
_cell.angle_alpha   90.00
_cell.angle_beta   90.00
_cell.angle_gamma   90.00
#
_symmetry.space_group_name_H-M   'P 1'
#
loop_
_entity.id
_entity.type
_entity.pdbx_description
1 polymer ?
#
loop_
_entity_poly.entity_id
_entity_poly.type
_entity_poly.pdbx_seq_one_letter_code
_entity_poly.pdbx_strand_id
1 'polypeptide(L)'
;MFDSMTPEEREAFIIALGEGDQNTTTVQSGYYNSDYAQQVFAMVNQERADNGVAALTWDSSMASYSDRRAMEITTDFSHNSAGGKMNVGENIAKGAISPEMVMDGWMRSDGHRANILNASYTKISVSCYYDGSTYYWVQNFAY
;
A
#
# COMPACT_ATOMS: atom_id res chain seq x y z
N MET A 1 -7.52 -16.58 1.58
CA MET A 1 -7.23 -16.56 0.35
C MET A 1 -6.83 -15.22 -0.07
N PHE A 2 -5.88 -15.08 -0.88
CA PHE A 2 -5.39 -13.88 -1.28
C PHE A 2 -5.52 -13.70 -2.71
N ASP A 3 -5.90 -12.53 -3.12
CA ASP A 3 -5.93 -12.28 -4.49
C ASP A 3 -5.24 -11.00 -4.67
N SER A 4 -4.37 -10.90 -5.59
CA SER A 4 -3.77 -9.63 -5.82
C SER A 4 -4.83 -8.76 -6.39
N MET A 5 -4.74 -7.50 -6.16
CA MET A 5 -5.69 -6.58 -6.61
C MET A 5 -5.27 -6.07 -7.94
N THR A 6 -5.88 -6.57 -8.95
CA THR A 6 -5.88 -5.88 -10.19
C THR A 6 -7.21 -5.21 -10.15
N PRO A 7 -7.67 -4.55 -11.15
CA PRO A 7 -8.90 -3.78 -11.00
C PRO A 7 -10.06 -4.57 -10.44
N GLU A 8 -10.11 -5.86 -10.71
CA GLU A 8 -11.21 -6.59 -10.23
C GLU A 8 -10.91 -7.43 -9.05
N GLU A 9 -9.72 -7.48 -8.55
CA GLU A 9 -9.42 -8.33 -7.43
C GLU A 9 -9.57 -7.63 -6.12
N ARG A 10 -9.76 -8.36 -5.06
CA ARG A 10 -9.95 -7.80 -3.77
C ARG A 10 -9.04 -8.47 -2.82
N GLU A 11 -8.18 -7.75 -2.20
CA GLU A 11 -7.31 -8.34 -1.25
C GLU A 11 -6.95 -7.34 -0.19
N ALA A 12 -7.07 -7.67 1.03
CA ALA A 12 -6.69 -6.85 2.15
C ALA A 12 -5.65 -7.59 2.97
N PHE A 13 -4.56 -6.92 3.27
CA PHE A 13 -3.50 -7.53 4.05
C PHE A 13 -3.44 -6.82 5.37
N ILE A 14 -3.60 -7.54 6.45
CA ILE A 14 -3.57 -6.98 7.78
C ILE A 14 -2.37 -7.51 8.52
N ILE A 15 -1.58 -6.61 9.03
CA ILE A 15 -0.47 -6.99 9.83
C ILE A 15 -0.88 -6.82 11.23
N ALA A 16 -0.95 -7.91 11.90
CA ALA A 16 -1.42 -7.90 13.18
C ALA A 16 -0.47 -7.59 14.13
N LEU A 17 0.28 -6.60 14.15
CA LEU A 17 1.12 -6.48 15.20
C LEU A 17 1.16 -5.17 15.55
N GLY A 18 1.57 -4.90 16.39
CA GLY A 18 1.74 -3.73 16.78
C GLY A 18 0.74 -2.95 17.22
N GLU A 19 -0.20 -3.23 17.16
CA GLU A 19 -1.08 -2.47 17.45
C GLU A 19 -1.27 -2.33 18.68
N GLY A 20 -0.83 -2.63 19.34
CA GLY A 20 -1.11 -2.59 20.48
C GLY A 20 -1.24 -1.45 21.12
N ASP A 21 -1.09 -0.66 21.25
CA ASP A 21 -1.02 0.23 22.05
C ASP A 21 -1.65 1.28 21.92
N GLN A 22 -2.24 1.55 21.85
CA GLN A 22 -2.81 2.51 21.70
C GLN A 22 -3.21 3.27 22.73
N ASN A 23 -2.94 3.42 23.53
CA ASN A 23 -3.38 4.01 24.56
C ASN A 23 -3.11 5.35 24.50
N THR A 24 -3.00 5.90 23.72
CA THR A 24 -2.63 7.09 23.70
C THR A 24 -3.56 8.02 24.07
N THR A 25 -3.40 8.72 24.92
CA THR A 25 -4.29 9.61 25.30
C THR A 25 -4.18 10.81 24.51
N THR A 26 -3.22 11.07 23.92
CA THR A 26 -3.11 12.25 23.25
C THR A 26 -3.68 12.11 21.95
N VAL A 27 -4.39 12.99 21.48
CA VAL A 27 -4.90 12.93 20.27
C VAL A 27 -3.98 13.45 19.28
N GLN A 28 -3.67 12.81 18.27
CA GLN A 28 -2.78 13.23 17.35
C GLN A 28 -3.47 13.30 16.06
N SER A 29 -3.44 14.33 15.34
CA SER A 29 -4.03 14.41 14.03
C SER A 29 -3.34 13.48 13.12
N GLY A 30 -4.04 12.94 12.21
CA GLY A 30 -3.44 12.08 11.23
C GLY A 30 -2.59 12.86 10.25
N TYR A 31 -1.70 12.16 9.60
CA TYR A 31 -0.87 12.78 8.57
C TYR A 31 -0.41 11.74 7.57
N TYR A 32 -0.10 12.21 6.36
CA TYR A 32 0.52 11.35 5.36
C TYR A 32 2.03 11.35 5.58
N ASN A 33 2.61 10.18 5.60
CA ASN A 33 4.06 10.04 5.76
C ASN A 33 4.68 9.80 4.39
N SER A 34 5.01 10.88 3.70
CA SER A 34 5.54 10.76 2.35
C SER A 34 6.93 10.13 2.32
N ASP A 35 7.70 10.28 3.37
CA ASP A 35 9.01 9.65 3.44
C ASP A 35 8.86 8.14 3.45
N TYR A 36 7.93 7.62 4.21
CA TYR A 36 7.66 6.19 4.23
C TYR A 36 7.16 5.72 2.87
N ALA A 37 6.31 6.50 2.22
CA ALA A 37 5.81 6.14 0.90
C ALA A 37 6.96 6.03 -0.11
N GLN A 38 7.90 6.96 -0.06
CA GLN A 38 9.04 6.92 -0.97
C GLN A 38 9.98 5.77 -0.66
N GLN A 39 10.11 5.40 0.60
CA GLN A 39 10.91 4.23 0.96
C GLN A 39 10.29 2.96 0.40
N VAL A 40 8.97 2.83 0.47
CA VAL A 40 8.30 1.67 -0.10
C VAL A 40 8.49 1.64 -1.61
N PHE A 41 8.37 2.78 -2.26
CA PHE A 41 8.62 2.86 -3.71
C PHE A 41 10.02 2.32 -4.05
N ALA A 42 11.02 2.75 -3.31
CA ALA A 42 12.39 2.29 -3.56
C ALA A 42 12.52 0.79 -3.31
N MET A 43 11.87 0.29 -2.27
CA MET A 43 11.91 -1.14 -1.95
C MET A 43 11.22 -1.99 -3.01
N VAL A 44 10.12 -1.50 -3.57
CA VAL A 44 9.45 -2.20 -4.66
C VAL A 44 10.39 -2.36 -5.84
N ASN A 45 11.07 -1.29 -6.20
CA ASN A 45 11.98 -1.35 -7.34
C ASN A 45 13.20 -2.23 -7.05
N GLN A 46 13.62 -2.32 -5.79
CA GLN A 46 14.69 -3.23 -5.43
C GLN A 46 14.23 -4.68 -5.59
N GLU A 47 13.00 -5.00 -5.16
CA GLU A 47 12.46 -6.34 -5.31
C GLU A 47 12.32 -6.70 -6.78
N ARG A 48 11.88 -5.74 -7.59
CA ARG A 48 11.74 -5.97 -9.02
C ARG A 48 13.12 -6.23 -9.65
N ALA A 49 14.11 -5.45 -9.28
CA ALA A 49 15.47 -5.66 -9.81
C ALA A 49 15.99 -7.03 -9.41
N ASP A 50 15.77 -7.43 -8.16
CA ASP A 50 16.24 -8.72 -7.67
C ASP A 50 15.56 -9.89 -8.40
N ASN A 51 14.41 -9.66 -8.98
CA ASN A 51 13.65 -10.68 -9.70
C ASN A 51 13.66 -10.46 -11.21
N GLY A 52 14.51 -9.58 -11.70
CA GLY A 52 14.66 -9.38 -13.15
C GLY A 52 13.51 -8.66 -13.81
N VAL A 53 12.79 -7.83 -13.07
CA VAL A 53 11.65 -7.09 -13.58
C VAL A 53 12.00 -5.61 -13.66
N ALA A 54 11.58 -4.94 -14.71
CA ALA A 54 11.94 -3.53 -14.91
C ALA A 54 11.35 -2.64 -13.82
N ALA A 55 12.05 -1.57 -13.50
CA ALA A 55 11.62 -0.64 -12.46
C ALA A 55 10.34 0.07 -12.87
N LEU A 56 9.55 0.42 -11.86
CA LEU A 56 8.35 1.23 -12.06
C LEU A 56 8.69 2.70 -11.92
N THR A 57 7.91 3.54 -12.58
CA THR A 57 8.06 4.97 -12.50
C THR A 57 6.98 5.52 -11.59
N TRP A 58 7.33 6.48 -10.74
CA TRP A 58 6.35 7.13 -9.88
C TRP A 58 5.37 7.95 -10.73
N ASP A 59 4.08 7.79 -10.45
CA ASP A 59 3.06 8.51 -11.19
C ASP A 59 2.39 9.51 -10.24
N SER A 60 2.70 10.78 -10.39
CA SER A 60 2.19 11.82 -9.51
C SER A 60 0.68 11.97 -9.58
N SER A 61 0.11 11.74 -10.75
CA SER A 61 -1.33 11.89 -10.85
C SER A 61 -2.04 10.75 -10.15
N MET A 62 -1.46 9.57 -10.15
CA MET A 62 -2.04 8.44 -9.41
C MET A 62 -1.78 8.57 -7.92
N ALA A 63 -0.77 9.35 -7.52
CA ALA A 63 -0.46 9.52 -6.11
C ALA A 63 -1.62 10.15 -5.34
N SER A 64 -2.36 11.06 -5.96
CA SER A 64 -3.53 11.65 -5.32
C SER A 64 -4.59 10.60 -5.06
N TYR A 65 -4.74 9.67 -5.99
CA TYR A 65 -5.67 8.56 -5.82
C TYR A 65 -5.22 7.66 -4.66
N SER A 66 -3.94 7.36 -4.59
CA SER A 66 -3.41 6.54 -3.48
C SER A 66 -3.63 7.21 -2.14
N ASP A 67 -3.44 8.52 -2.06
CA ASP A 67 -3.68 9.25 -0.81
C ASP A 67 -5.14 9.16 -0.40
N ARG A 68 -6.04 9.30 -1.37
CA ARG A 68 -7.47 9.17 -1.07
C ARG A 68 -7.80 7.75 -0.61
N ARG A 69 -7.20 6.75 -1.25
CA ARG A 69 -7.43 5.37 -0.86
C ARG A 69 -6.93 5.10 0.57
N ALA A 70 -5.78 5.66 0.93
CA ALA A 70 -5.25 5.48 2.27
C ALA A 70 -6.22 6.02 3.32
N MET A 71 -6.91 7.11 3.00
CA MET A 71 -7.92 7.65 3.89
C MET A 71 -9.17 6.77 3.92
N GLU A 72 -9.60 6.29 2.76
CA GLU A 72 -10.82 5.47 2.67
C GLU A 72 -10.69 4.19 3.47
N ILE A 73 -9.53 3.55 3.44
CA ILE A 73 -9.35 2.28 4.14
C ILE A 73 -9.27 2.44 5.65
N THR A 74 -9.17 3.65 6.15
CA THR A 74 -9.23 3.85 7.61
C THR A 74 -10.62 3.55 8.14
N THR A 75 -11.66 3.73 7.33
CA THR A 75 -13.02 3.45 7.78
C THR A 75 -13.57 2.18 7.18
N ASP A 76 -13.10 1.75 6.02
CA ASP A 76 -13.54 0.52 5.42
C ASP A 76 -12.32 -0.12 4.77
N PHE A 77 -11.70 -1.05 5.48
CA PHE A 77 -10.46 -1.66 5.03
C PHE A 77 -10.79 -2.71 3.98
N SER A 78 -10.97 -2.27 2.76
CA SER A 78 -11.24 -3.16 1.65
C SER A 78 -10.94 -2.43 0.35
N HIS A 79 -10.85 -3.17 -0.74
CA HIS A 79 -10.72 -2.55 -2.05
C HIS A 79 -12.07 -1.98 -2.48
N ASN A 80 -13.16 -2.42 -1.88
CA ASN A 80 -14.48 -1.96 -2.24
C ASN A 80 -14.79 -0.58 -1.72
N SER A 81 -14.01 -0.05 -0.79
CA SER A 81 -14.25 1.28 -0.26
C SER A 81 -13.83 2.39 -1.23
N ALA A 82 -13.27 2.03 -2.38
CA ALA A 82 -12.81 3.05 -3.31
C ALA A 82 -13.98 3.78 -3.93
N GLY A 83 -14.10 5.05 -3.59
CA GLY A 83 -15.10 5.89 -4.23
C GLY A 83 -14.47 6.51 -5.47
N GLY A 84 -15.00 6.30 -6.62
CA GLY A 84 -14.37 6.81 -7.83
C GLY A 84 -13.14 5.99 -8.18
N LYS A 85 -13.35 4.71 -8.48
CA LYS A 85 -12.29 3.79 -8.71
C LYS A 85 -11.52 4.08 -9.95
N MET A 86 -10.22 3.96 -9.93
CA MET A 86 -9.39 3.98 -11.13
C MET A 86 -9.11 2.55 -11.57
N ASN A 87 -8.74 2.40 -12.82
CA ASN A 87 -8.41 1.07 -13.34
C ASN A 87 -6.94 0.79 -13.05
N VAL A 88 -6.65 0.41 -11.82
CA VAL A 88 -5.29 0.19 -11.35
C VAL A 88 -5.25 -1.06 -10.48
N GLY A 89 -4.07 -1.62 -10.34
CA GLY A 89 -3.85 -2.66 -9.34
C GLY A 89 -3.72 -2.02 -7.97
N GLU A 90 -3.90 -2.80 -6.92
CA GLU A 90 -3.82 -2.24 -5.58
C GLU A 90 -3.40 -3.28 -4.55
N ASN A 91 -2.45 -2.90 -3.70
CA ASN A 91 -2.15 -3.62 -2.47
C ASN A 91 -2.47 -2.69 -1.32
N ILE A 92 -3.16 -3.17 -0.30
CA ILE A 92 -3.44 -2.38 0.89
C ILE A 92 -2.98 -3.13 2.14
N ALA A 93 -2.68 -2.39 3.19
CA ALA A 93 -2.30 -2.97 4.47
C ALA A 93 -2.59 -2.00 5.59
N LYS A 94 -2.76 -2.51 6.79
CA LYS A 94 -2.82 -1.68 7.96
C LYS A 94 -2.08 -2.36 9.10
N GLY A 95 -1.51 -1.59 9.98
CA GLY A 95 -0.85 -2.11 11.17
C GLY A 95 0.66 -2.19 11.09
N ALA A 96 1.23 -2.24 9.91
CA ALA A 96 2.68 -2.25 9.80
C ALA A 96 3.22 -0.89 10.22
N ILE A 97 4.30 -0.89 10.98
CA ILE A 97 4.81 0.35 11.53
C ILE A 97 6.06 0.85 10.83
N SER A 98 6.47 0.19 9.78
CA SER A 98 7.64 0.64 9.01
C SER A 98 7.53 0.17 7.57
N PRO A 99 8.25 0.83 6.66
CA PRO A 99 8.30 0.37 5.26
C PRO A 99 8.80 -1.07 5.13
N GLU A 100 9.81 -1.44 5.94
CA GLU A 100 10.34 -2.79 5.88
C GLU A 100 9.29 -3.82 6.26
N MET A 101 8.52 -3.50 7.28
CA MET A 101 7.51 -4.43 7.76
C MET A 101 6.39 -4.62 6.74
N VAL A 102 5.91 -3.55 6.14
CA VAL A 102 4.82 -3.68 5.18
C VAL A 102 5.29 -4.39 3.93
N MET A 103 6.51 -4.10 3.47
CA MET A 103 7.03 -4.77 2.28
C MET A 103 7.25 -6.25 2.54
N ASP A 104 7.76 -6.60 3.71
CA ASP A 104 7.94 -8.00 4.05
C ASP A 104 6.61 -8.73 4.03
N GLY A 105 5.58 -8.11 4.57
CA GLY A 105 4.25 -8.71 4.57
C GLY A 105 3.70 -8.91 3.18
N TRP A 106 3.80 -7.88 2.35
CA TRP A 106 3.30 -7.99 0.98
C TRP A 106 4.07 -9.03 0.18
N MET A 107 5.40 -9.10 0.34
CA MET A 107 6.20 -10.05 -0.44
C MET A 107 6.00 -11.49 0.00
N ARG A 108 5.48 -11.72 1.21
CA ARG A 108 5.18 -13.07 1.66
C ARG A 108 3.79 -13.53 1.27
N SER A 109 3.00 -12.68 0.64
CA SER A 109 1.64 -13.00 0.27
C SER A 109 1.60 -13.12 -1.24
N ASP A 110 1.20 -14.27 -1.76
CA ASP A 110 1.29 -14.54 -3.18
C ASP A 110 0.61 -13.48 -4.04
N GLY A 111 -0.58 -13.09 -3.69
CA GLY A 111 -1.31 -12.12 -4.50
C GLY A 111 -0.69 -10.74 -4.48
N HIS A 112 -0.25 -10.28 -3.30
CA HIS A 112 0.38 -8.97 -3.20
C HIS A 112 1.74 -8.96 -3.89
N ARG A 113 2.48 -10.06 -3.74
CA ARG A 113 3.78 -10.20 -4.39
C ARG A 113 3.62 -10.19 -5.90
N ALA A 114 2.58 -10.85 -6.41
CA ALA A 114 2.34 -10.89 -7.84
C ALA A 114 2.11 -9.49 -8.41
N ASN A 115 1.43 -8.61 -7.69
CA ASN A 115 1.29 -7.23 -8.12
C ASN A 115 2.64 -6.53 -8.18
N ILE A 116 3.45 -6.68 -7.14
CA ILE A 116 4.74 -6.01 -7.06
C ILE A 116 5.66 -6.46 -8.20
N LEU A 117 5.60 -7.73 -8.55
CA LEU A 117 6.49 -8.28 -9.59
C LEU A 117 5.85 -8.39 -10.97
N ASN A 118 4.66 -7.82 -11.16
CA ASN A 118 3.99 -7.92 -12.45
C ASN A 118 4.71 -7.09 -13.50
N ALA A 119 5.25 -7.77 -14.49
CA ALA A 119 6.06 -7.12 -15.51
C ALA A 119 5.25 -6.19 -16.42
N SER A 120 3.94 -6.32 -16.42
CA SER A 120 3.10 -5.48 -17.27
C SER A 120 2.87 -4.10 -16.67
N TYR A 121 3.05 -3.94 -15.36
CA TYR A 121 2.91 -2.62 -14.75
C TYR A 121 4.15 -1.79 -15.05
N THR A 122 3.95 -0.51 -15.29
CA THR A 122 5.04 0.42 -15.54
C THR A 122 5.04 1.59 -14.56
N LYS A 123 3.95 1.79 -13.84
CA LYS A 123 3.78 2.94 -12.95
C LYS A 123 3.35 2.52 -11.57
N ILE A 124 3.71 3.32 -10.59
CA ILE A 124 3.35 3.06 -9.20
C ILE A 124 3.09 4.37 -8.48
N SER A 125 2.22 4.35 -7.51
CA SER A 125 2.18 5.36 -6.47
C SER A 125 1.98 4.64 -5.15
N VAL A 126 2.40 5.26 -4.06
CA VAL A 126 2.30 4.67 -2.73
C VAL A 126 1.82 5.76 -1.79
N SER A 127 0.96 5.40 -0.87
CA SER A 127 0.58 6.31 0.20
C SER A 127 0.68 5.61 1.54
N CYS A 128 1.06 6.36 2.55
CA CYS A 128 1.09 5.89 3.91
C CYS A 128 0.41 6.94 4.76
N TYR A 129 -0.67 6.57 5.43
CA TYR A 129 -1.40 7.49 6.29
C TYR A 129 -1.39 6.97 7.73
N TYR A 130 -1.01 7.85 8.67
CA TYR A 130 -1.00 7.51 10.08
C TYR A 130 -2.14 8.27 10.73
N ASP A 131 -3.08 7.57 11.37
CA ASP A 131 -4.26 8.23 11.92
C ASP A 131 -4.09 8.62 13.39
N GLY A 132 -2.92 8.50 13.93
CA GLY A 132 -2.66 8.78 15.34
C GLY A 132 -2.47 7.49 16.12
N SER A 133 -2.80 6.36 15.56
CA SER A 133 -2.56 5.08 16.23
C SER A 133 -2.18 3.98 15.25
N THR A 134 -2.63 4.02 14.05
CA THR A 134 -2.41 2.95 13.08
C THR A 134 -1.91 3.52 11.76
N TYR A 135 -0.96 2.82 11.16
CA TYR A 135 -0.50 3.15 9.83
C TYR A 135 -1.34 2.40 8.80
N TYR A 136 -1.74 3.09 7.75
CA TYR A 136 -2.47 2.51 6.62
C TYR A 136 -1.63 2.70 5.37
N TRP A 137 -1.54 1.67 4.53
CA TRP A 137 -0.64 1.67 3.39
C TRP A 137 -1.37 1.27 2.12
N VAL A 138 -1.06 1.95 1.05
CA VAL A 138 -1.64 1.67 -0.25
C VAL A 138 -0.54 1.71 -1.29
N GLN A 139 -0.52 0.72 -2.17
CA GLN A 139 0.28 0.75 -3.38
C GLN A 139 -0.69 0.63 -4.53
N ASN A 140 -0.59 1.51 -5.50
CA ASN A 140 -1.37 1.40 -6.73
C ASN A 140 -0.42 1.26 -7.92
N PHE A 141 -0.80 0.40 -8.84
CA PHE A 141 0.02 0.06 -10.00
C PHE A 141 -0.78 0.28 -11.27
N ALA A 142 -0.12 0.72 -12.33
CA ALA A 142 -0.78 0.95 -13.62
C ALA A 142 0.13 0.53 -14.78
N TYR A 143 -0.52 0.33 -15.93
CA TYR A 143 0.20 -0.05 -17.13
C TYR A 143 0.78 1.13 -17.87
#